data_ad7e5c7c6f9ef8590a6f2deaefa69f4d
#
_entry.id   ad7e5c7c6f9ef8590a6f2deaefa69f4d
#
_cell.length_a   1.000
_cell.length_b   1.000
_cell.length_c   1.000
_cell.angle_alpha   90.00
_cell.angle_beta   90.00
_cell.angle_gamma   90.00
#
_symmetry.space_group_name_H-M   'P 1'
#
loop_
_entity.id
_entity.type
_entity.pdbx_description
1 polymer ?
#
loop_
_entity_poly.entity_id
_entity_poly.type
_entity_poly.pdbx_seq_one_letter_code
_entity_poly.pdbx_strand_id
1 'polypeptide(L)'
;MTDFRQQALDYHALPVPGKISIELTKPAETVRDLALAYSPGVAEPVRAIAENPDDVYKYTAKGNLVAVISNGTAILGLGNLGPMASKPVMEGKALLFKRFAGLDSIDIEVTHRTTQDFINTVASIANTFGGINLEDIKAPECFEIEKALIERCDIPVFHDDQHGTAIVTSAGLLNALAIQGKSIEKAQIVCMGAGAAAIACMELLIQCGAQREHIYMLDSKGVIHTRRTDLNEYKMLFANNTDKRTLQEVITGADVFVGVSGPNLLSADDLRLMADKPIVFACSNPDPEIHPDIANSARDDLIMATGRSDYPNQVNNVLCFPFIFRGALDVRASAINDDMKLAAVHALKDLAREPVPESVLTAASVSALSFGKDYIIPKPMDPRLCGRVARAVAIAAVESGVARIDLPENYFVEGG
;
A
#
# COMPACT_ATOMS: atom_id res chain seq x y z
N MET A 1 6.59 -1.79 34.43
CA MET A 1 6.23 -1.96 33.00
C MET A 1 7.41 -1.43 32.21
N THR A 2 8.06 -2.28 31.43
CA THR A 2 9.07 -1.84 30.45
C THR A 2 8.38 -0.89 29.49
N ASP A 3 8.94 0.28 29.28
CA ASP A 3 8.44 1.28 28.35
C ASP A 3 8.34 0.65 26.94
N PHE A 4 7.26 0.86 26.22
CA PHE A 4 7.05 0.37 24.86
C PHE A 4 8.20 0.76 23.92
N ARG A 5 8.78 1.94 24.15
CA ARG A 5 9.97 2.40 23.42
C ARG A 5 11.15 1.42 23.59
N GLN A 6 11.44 0.99 24.83
CA GLN A 6 12.53 0.05 25.08
C GLN A 6 12.23 -1.32 24.48
N GLN A 7 10.98 -1.79 24.56
CA GLN A 7 10.58 -3.05 23.93
C GLN A 7 10.79 -3.02 22.41
N ALA A 8 10.46 -1.89 21.75
CA ALA A 8 10.68 -1.74 20.31
C ALA A 8 12.17 -1.75 19.96
N LEU A 9 13.02 -1.07 20.74
CA LEU A 9 14.48 -1.09 20.53
C LEU A 9 15.05 -2.51 20.72
N ASP A 10 14.64 -3.19 21.78
CA ASP A 10 15.09 -4.56 22.08
C ASP A 10 14.66 -5.53 20.98
N TYR A 11 13.44 -5.40 20.45
CA TYR A 11 12.94 -6.21 19.31
C TYR A 11 13.82 -6.09 18.06
N HIS A 12 14.38 -4.91 17.79
CA HIS A 12 15.25 -4.69 16.64
C HIS A 12 16.70 -5.11 16.86
N ALA A 13 17.14 -5.15 18.13
CA ALA A 13 18.54 -5.42 18.51
C ALA A 13 18.80 -6.89 18.90
N LEU A 14 17.80 -7.60 19.42
CA LEU A 14 17.95 -8.90 20.06
C LEU A 14 17.09 -9.99 19.40
N PRO A 15 17.54 -11.30 19.43
CA PRO A 15 18.87 -11.76 19.84
C PRO A 15 19.97 -11.44 18.82
N VAL A 16 19.61 -11.11 17.60
CA VAL A 16 20.48 -10.68 16.49
C VAL A 16 19.93 -9.41 15.89
N PRO A 17 20.74 -8.39 15.59
CA PRO A 17 20.28 -7.15 14.98
C PRO A 17 19.60 -7.36 13.62
N GLY A 18 18.54 -6.58 13.36
CA GLY A 18 17.78 -6.64 12.10
C GLY A 18 16.61 -7.62 12.15
N LYS A 19 15.85 -7.67 11.06
CA LYS A 19 14.61 -8.47 10.94
C LYS A 19 14.67 -9.50 9.84
N ILE A 20 15.68 -9.46 8.98
CA ILE A 20 15.85 -10.35 7.83
C ILE A 20 17.21 -11.04 7.87
N SER A 21 17.26 -12.22 7.29
CA SER A 21 18.48 -12.99 7.04
C SER A 21 18.41 -13.62 5.65
N ILE A 22 19.56 -14.02 5.12
CA ILE A 22 19.64 -14.76 3.85
C ILE A 22 19.87 -16.22 4.18
N GLU A 23 19.03 -17.10 3.63
CA GLU A 23 19.12 -18.54 3.80
C GLU A 23 19.41 -19.23 2.46
N LEU A 24 20.15 -20.33 2.52
CA LEU A 24 20.45 -21.15 1.34
C LEU A 24 19.26 -22.05 1.01
N THR A 25 18.89 -22.12 -0.29
CA THR A 25 17.83 -23.01 -0.79
C THR A 25 18.38 -24.32 -1.38
N LYS A 26 19.70 -24.46 -1.46
CA LYS A 26 20.40 -25.63 -2.01
C LYS A 26 21.43 -26.14 -1.02
N PRO A 27 21.66 -27.45 -0.98
CA PRO A 27 22.73 -28.01 -0.17
C PRO A 27 24.11 -27.55 -0.68
N ALA A 28 25.04 -27.35 0.23
CA ALA A 28 26.44 -26.97 -0.05
C ALA A 28 27.41 -27.68 0.88
N GLU A 29 27.17 -28.98 1.14
CA GLU A 29 27.89 -29.78 2.15
C GLU A 29 28.97 -30.68 1.53
N THR A 30 28.85 -30.99 0.24
CA THR A 30 29.76 -31.90 -0.45
C THR A 30 30.53 -31.22 -1.59
N VAL A 31 31.67 -31.80 -1.98
CA VAL A 31 32.43 -31.34 -3.17
C VAL A 31 31.55 -31.37 -4.42
N ARG A 32 30.64 -32.34 -4.51
CA ARG A 32 29.69 -32.42 -5.63
C ARG A 32 28.70 -31.25 -5.60
N ASP A 33 28.17 -30.89 -4.44
CA ASP A 33 27.28 -29.74 -4.32
C ASP A 33 27.96 -28.45 -4.73
N LEU A 34 29.21 -28.24 -4.30
CA LEU A 34 30.00 -27.08 -4.69
C LEU A 34 30.29 -27.06 -6.19
N ALA A 35 30.56 -28.21 -6.79
CA ALA A 35 30.79 -28.30 -8.23
C ALA A 35 29.52 -28.00 -9.05
N LEU A 36 28.34 -28.32 -8.53
CA LEU A 36 27.06 -28.00 -9.16
C LEU A 36 26.66 -26.54 -8.90
N ALA A 37 26.82 -26.06 -7.66
CA ALA A 37 26.38 -24.73 -7.23
C ALA A 37 27.29 -23.61 -7.79
N TYR A 38 28.57 -23.89 -8.03
CA TYR A 38 29.53 -22.90 -8.50
C TYR A 38 30.34 -23.44 -9.69
N SER A 39 31.65 -23.66 -9.56
CA SER A 39 32.49 -24.08 -10.70
C SER A 39 32.70 -25.60 -10.69
N PRO A 40 32.49 -26.30 -11.84
CA PRO A 40 32.15 -25.82 -13.19
C PRO A 40 30.64 -25.71 -13.51
N GLY A 41 29.76 -26.29 -12.68
CA GLY A 41 28.34 -26.52 -12.97
C GLY A 41 27.55 -25.25 -13.27
N VAL A 42 27.88 -24.12 -12.63
CA VAL A 42 27.18 -22.81 -12.80
C VAL A 42 27.28 -22.29 -14.25
N ALA A 43 28.21 -22.80 -15.07
CA ALA A 43 28.33 -22.42 -16.50
C ALA A 43 27.07 -22.83 -17.28
N GLU A 44 26.38 -23.91 -16.89
CA GLU A 44 25.24 -24.41 -17.67
C GLU A 44 24.01 -23.48 -17.55
N PRO A 45 23.55 -23.06 -16.35
CA PRO A 45 22.49 -22.07 -16.26
C PRO A 45 22.89 -20.71 -16.87
N VAL A 46 24.17 -20.31 -16.83
CA VAL A 46 24.63 -19.08 -17.51
C VAL A 46 24.42 -19.18 -19.02
N ARG A 47 24.80 -20.32 -19.65
CA ARG A 47 24.57 -20.55 -21.09
C ARG A 47 23.07 -20.56 -21.41
N ALA A 48 22.27 -21.27 -20.63
CA ALA A 48 20.82 -21.35 -20.84
C ALA A 48 20.16 -19.96 -20.80
N ILE A 49 20.52 -19.13 -19.82
CA ILE A 49 19.99 -17.76 -19.70
C ILE A 49 20.51 -16.87 -20.86
N ALA A 50 21.75 -17.05 -21.31
CA ALA A 50 22.29 -16.31 -22.45
C ALA A 50 21.57 -16.66 -23.76
N GLU A 51 21.16 -17.92 -23.92
CA GLU A 51 20.40 -18.39 -25.11
C GLU A 51 18.91 -17.98 -24.99
N ASN A 52 18.32 -18.10 -23.81
CA ASN A 52 16.95 -17.70 -23.55
C ASN A 52 16.87 -16.88 -22.23
N PRO A 53 16.77 -15.54 -22.30
CA PRO A 53 16.72 -14.66 -21.12
C PRO A 53 15.62 -14.99 -20.11
N ASP A 54 14.51 -15.58 -20.53
CA ASP A 54 13.41 -15.98 -19.65
C ASP A 54 13.79 -17.12 -18.69
N ASP A 55 14.82 -17.88 -19.02
CA ASP A 55 15.33 -18.94 -18.13
C ASP A 55 15.97 -18.38 -16.84
N VAL A 56 16.15 -17.06 -16.73
CA VAL A 56 16.52 -16.42 -15.46
C VAL A 56 15.51 -16.69 -14.35
N TYR A 57 14.23 -16.76 -14.69
CA TYR A 57 13.14 -17.07 -13.74
C TYR A 57 13.14 -18.55 -13.31
N LYS A 58 13.75 -19.43 -14.09
CA LYS A 58 13.85 -20.86 -13.79
C LYS A 58 15.09 -21.19 -12.95
N TYR A 59 16.19 -20.52 -13.20
CA TYR A 59 17.50 -20.89 -12.62
C TYR A 59 17.98 -19.94 -11.52
N THR A 60 17.25 -18.85 -11.23
CA THR A 60 17.62 -17.88 -10.20
C THR A 60 16.42 -17.54 -9.28
N ALA A 61 16.70 -16.82 -8.20
CA ALA A 61 15.68 -16.35 -7.27
C ALA A 61 14.87 -15.14 -7.79
N LYS A 62 15.20 -14.59 -8.98
CA LYS A 62 14.61 -13.35 -9.51
C LYS A 62 13.08 -13.35 -9.45
N GLY A 63 12.42 -14.44 -9.81
CA GLY A 63 10.95 -14.53 -9.89
C GLY A 63 10.23 -14.41 -8.55
N ASN A 64 10.94 -14.56 -7.43
CA ASN A 64 10.36 -14.45 -6.09
C ASN A 64 11.02 -13.34 -5.24
N LEU A 65 11.80 -12.45 -5.85
CA LEU A 65 12.59 -11.45 -5.14
C LEU A 65 12.08 -10.03 -5.42
N VAL A 66 11.67 -9.31 -4.38
CA VAL A 66 11.22 -7.90 -4.44
C VAL A 66 12.26 -7.00 -3.78
N ALA A 67 12.65 -5.91 -4.45
CA ALA A 67 13.41 -4.85 -3.81
C ALA A 67 12.48 -3.86 -3.10
N VAL A 68 12.75 -3.52 -1.84
CA VAL A 68 12.15 -2.38 -1.14
C VAL A 68 13.13 -1.22 -1.20
N ILE A 69 12.79 -0.18 -1.96
CA ILE A 69 13.75 0.91 -2.25
C ILE A 69 13.25 2.24 -1.68
N SER A 70 14.11 2.90 -0.91
CA SER A 70 13.83 4.18 -0.27
C SER A 70 14.99 5.16 -0.39
N ASN A 71 14.68 6.45 -0.30
CA ASN A 71 15.65 7.50 -0.03
C ASN A 71 15.46 8.16 1.34
N GLY A 72 14.46 7.70 2.11
CA GLY A 72 14.18 8.15 3.47
C GLY A 72 13.75 9.61 3.58
N THR A 73 13.09 10.15 2.54
CA THR A 73 12.66 11.56 2.51
C THR A 73 11.27 11.80 3.11
N ALA A 74 10.49 10.72 3.38
CA ALA A 74 9.15 10.80 3.95
C ALA A 74 8.89 9.65 4.94
N ILE A 75 9.81 9.42 5.89
CA ILE A 75 9.75 8.29 6.82
C ILE A 75 8.60 8.47 7.80
N LEU A 76 7.51 7.72 7.63
CA LEU A 76 6.33 7.78 8.49
C LEU A 76 5.88 9.24 8.75
N GLY A 77 5.47 9.58 9.96
CA GLY A 77 5.22 10.97 10.39
C GLY A 77 6.49 11.76 10.80
N LEU A 78 7.70 11.16 10.66
CA LEU A 78 8.97 11.76 11.11
C LEU A 78 9.63 12.62 10.02
N GLY A 79 9.20 12.50 8.77
CA GLY A 79 9.68 13.30 7.65
C GLY A 79 11.03 12.85 7.07
N ASN A 80 11.85 13.80 6.64
CA ASN A 80 13.12 13.53 5.96
C ASN A 80 14.24 13.31 6.98
N LEU A 81 14.54 12.06 7.28
CA LEU A 81 15.66 11.66 8.15
C LEU A 81 16.81 10.98 7.38
N GLY A 82 16.61 10.79 6.07
CA GLY A 82 17.61 10.20 5.18
C GLY A 82 17.58 8.68 5.10
N PRO A 83 18.32 8.12 4.12
CA PRO A 83 18.23 6.71 3.78
C PRO A 83 18.64 5.76 4.93
N MET A 84 19.69 6.07 5.68
CA MET A 84 20.12 5.21 6.80
C MET A 84 19.07 5.07 7.89
N ALA A 85 18.32 6.14 8.18
CA ALA A 85 17.28 6.12 9.20
C ALA A 85 16.02 5.38 8.73
N SER A 86 15.80 5.21 7.43
CA SER A 86 14.67 4.46 6.88
C SER A 86 14.84 2.94 6.99
N LYS A 87 16.07 2.44 7.10
CA LYS A 87 16.38 1.01 7.07
C LYS A 87 15.52 0.15 8.00
N PRO A 88 15.25 0.51 9.27
CA PRO A 88 14.37 -0.31 10.11
C PRO A 88 12.93 -0.44 9.56
N VAL A 89 12.42 0.57 8.86
CA VAL A 89 11.09 0.52 8.20
C VAL A 89 11.17 -0.41 6.99
N MET A 90 12.22 -0.29 6.17
CA MET A 90 12.40 -1.09 4.95
C MET A 90 12.59 -2.58 5.26
N GLU A 91 13.38 -2.92 6.29
CA GLU A 91 13.44 -4.30 6.80
C GLU A 91 12.08 -4.79 7.32
N GLY A 92 11.28 -3.90 7.89
CA GLY A 92 9.90 -4.19 8.28
C GLY A 92 9.03 -4.57 7.08
N LYS A 93 9.14 -3.84 5.97
CA LYS A 93 8.46 -4.19 4.71
C LYS A 93 8.93 -5.54 4.17
N ALA A 94 10.23 -5.81 4.17
CA ALA A 94 10.79 -7.10 3.74
C ALA A 94 10.24 -8.27 4.59
N LEU A 95 10.17 -8.10 5.92
CA LEU A 95 9.56 -9.06 6.82
C LEU A 95 8.10 -9.35 6.44
N LEU A 96 7.31 -8.30 6.15
CA LEU A 96 5.89 -8.44 5.80
C LEU A 96 5.71 -9.14 4.45
N PHE A 97 6.54 -8.87 3.44
CA PHE A 97 6.57 -9.59 2.16
C PHE A 97 6.78 -11.09 2.40
N LYS A 98 7.79 -11.45 3.18
CA LYS A 98 8.10 -12.85 3.48
C LYS A 98 6.98 -13.51 4.27
N ARG A 99 6.52 -12.87 5.34
CA ARG A 99 5.54 -13.41 6.29
C ARG A 99 4.18 -13.68 5.65
N PHE A 100 3.68 -12.74 4.83
CA PHE A 100 2.32 -12.78 4.33
C PHE A 100 2.18 -13.34 2.91
N ALA A 101 3.18 -13.14 2.07
CA ALA A 101 3.13 -13.55 0.66
C ALA A 101 4.21 -14.56 0.25
N GLY A 102 5.08 -14.98 1.17
CA GLY A 102 6.19 -15.90 0.85
C GLY A 102 7.21 -15.30 -0.13
N LEU A 103 7.16 -13.99 -0.37
CA LEU A 103 8.10 -13.28 -1.22
C LEU A 103 9.39 -12.99 -0.47
N ASP A 104 10.52 -13.29 -1.08
CA ASP A 104 11.81 -12.85 -0.60
C ASP A 104 11.97 -11.35 -0.90
N SER A 105 12.57 -10.62 0.03
CA SER A 105 12.73 -9.18 -0.15
C SER A 105 14.02 -8.68 0.46
N ILE A 106 14.65 -7.75 -0.23
CA ILE A 106 15.86 -7.03 0.21
C ILE A 106 15.57 -5.54 0.15
N ASP A 107 15.92 -4.85 1.24
CA ASP A 107 15.82 -3.39 1.31
C ASP A 107 17.10 -2.72 0.76
N ILE A 108 16.90 -1.58 0.08
CA ILE A 108 17.97 -0.80 -0.55
C ILE A 108 17.74 0.68 -0.28
N GLU A 109 18.58 1.23 0.59
CA GLU A 109 18.54 2.64 0.96
C GLU A 109 19.48 3.45 0.06
N VAL A 110 18.90 4.30 -0.81
CA VAL A 110 19.64 5.00 -1.86
C VAL A 110 19.98 6.43 -1.44
N THR A 111 21.28 6.73 -1.32
CA THR A 111 21.75 8.11 -1.24
C THR A 111 21.89 8.68 -2.65
N HIS A 112 21.28 9.83 -2.91
CA HIS A 112 21.28 10.48 -4.22
C HIS A 112 21.47 11.99 -4.10
N ARG A 113 21.84 12.65 -5.19
CA ARG A 113 21.99 14.11 -5.27
C ARG A 113 20.79 14.75 -5.97
N THR A 114 20.25 14.06 -6.96
CA THR A 114 19.11 14.51 -7.76
C THR A 114 18.11 13.37 -7.95
N THR A 115 16.85 13.67 -8.24
CA THR A 115 15.83 12.69 -8.60
C THR A 115 16.31 11.79 -9.75
N GLN A 116 16.99 12.37 -10.73
CA GLN A 116 17.54 11.61 -11.86
C GLN A 116 18.64 10.61 -11.46
N ASP A 117 19.49 10.94 -10.47
CA ASP A 117 20.49 10.02 -9.94
C ASP A 117 19.82 8.81 -9.27
N PHE A 118 18.74 9.06 -8.51
CA PHE A 118 17.93 8.00 -7.91
C PHE A 118 17.34 7.07 -8.96
N ILE A 119 16.66 7.64 -9.97
CA ILE A 119 16.06 6.88 -11.07
C ILE A 119 17.13 6.04 -11.80
N ASN A 120 18.28 6.62 -12.11
CA ASN A 120 19.35 5.92 -12.81
C ASN A 120 19.91 4.76 -11.96
N THR A 121 20.11 4.97 -10.67
CA THR A 121 20.60 3.95 -9.74
C THR A 121 19.63 2.76 -9.69
N VAL A 122 18.36 3.04 -9.45
CA VAL A 122 17.32 1.99 -9.33
C VAL A 122 17.14 1.23 -10.64
N ALA A 123 17.06 1.93 -11.77
CA ALA A 123 16.95 1.29 -13.09
C ALA A 123 18.16 0.38 -13.41
N SER A 124 19.36 0.74 -12.95
CA SER A 124 20.57 -0.04 -13.19
C SER A 124 20.59 -1.39 -12.46
N ILE A 125 19.90 -1.52 -11.33
CA ILE A 125 19.84 -2.75 -10.54
C ILE A 125 18.54 -3.55 -10.75
N ALA A 126 17.57 -3.00 -11.47
CA ALA A 126 16.23 -3.56 -11.64
C ALA A 126 16.23 -5.01 -12.15
N ASN A 127 17.18 -5.37 -13.02
CA ASN A 127 17.29 -6.72 -13.59
C ASN A 127 17.50 -7.83 -12.55
N THR A 128 17.94 -7.49 -11.35
CA THR A 128 18.11 -8.45 -10.24
C THR A 128 16.80 -8.95 -9.69
N PHE A 129 15.73 -8.15 -9.78
CA PHE A 129 14.48 -8.32 -9.04
C PHE A 129 13.32 -8.74 -9.96
N GLY A 130 12.32 -9.40 -9.37
CA GLY A 130 11.03 -9.67 -10.00
C GLY A 130 10.07 -8.49 -9.89
N GLY A 131 10.29 -7.58 -8.92
CA GLY A 131 9.51 -6.36 -8.73
C GLY A 131 10.21 -5.37 -7.81
N ILE A 132 9.77 -4.11 -7.83
CA ILE A 132 10.29 -3.02 -7.01
C ILE A 132 9.15 -2.35 -6.26
N ASN A 133 9.25 -2.34 -4.92
CA ASN A 133 8.43 -1.53 -4.04
C ASN A 133 9.19 -0.25 -3.68
N LEU A 134 8.65 0.90 -4.06
CA LEU A 134 9.14 2.21 -3.63
C LEU A 134 8.47 2.58 -2.31
N GLU A 135 9.23 3.11 -1.36
CA GLU A 135 8.76 3.39 0.00
C GLU A 135 9.37 4.68 0.57
N ASP A 136 8.58 5.43 1.35
CA ASP A 136 9.04 6.61 2.09
C ASP A 136 9.73 7.69 1.22
N ILE A 137 9.26 7.87 -0.01
CA ILE A 137 9.72 8.90 -0.95
C ILE A 137 8.72 10.05 -0.99
N LYS A 138 9.16 11.26 -0.66
CA LYS A 138 8.27 12.42 -0.57
C LYS A 138 7.70 12.86 -1.93
N ALA A 139 6.52 13.46 -1.89
CA ALA A 139 5.95 14.18 -3.03
C ALA A 139 6.58 15.59 -3.17
N PRO A 140 6.72 16.13 -4.40
CA PRO A 140 6.23 15.57 -5.66
C PRO A 140 7.19 14.58 -6.34
N GLU A 141 8.42 14.43 -5.83
CA GLU A 141 9.48 13.63 -6.47
C GLU A 141 9.08 12.16 -6.65
N CYS A 142 8.27 11.60 -5.73
CA CYS A 142 7.82 10.21 -5.82
C CYS A 142 7.02 9.92 -7.10
N PHE A 143 6.25 10.88 -7.62
CA PHE A 143 5.48 10.71 -8.85
C PHE A 143 6.39 10.61 -10.07
N GLU A 144 7.39 11.50 -10.16
CA GLU A 144 8.38 11.49 -11.23
C GLU A 144 9.21 10.20 -11.20
N ILE A 145 9.66 9.80 -10.01
CA ILE A 145 10.48 8.60 -9.81
C ILE A 145 9.70 7.35 -10.23
N GLU A 146 8.49 7.17 -9.73
CA GLU A 146 7.68 5.99 -10.05
C GLU A 146 7.37 5.92 -11.54
N LYS A 147 6.89 7.01 -12.14
CA LYS A 147 6.60 7.08 -13.57
C LYS A 147 7.81 6.71 -14.42
N ALA A 148 8.96 7.33 -14.15
CA ALA A 148 10.18 7.08 -14.90
C ALA A 148 10.69 5.64 -14.75
N LEU A 149 10.52 5.03 -13.57
CA LEU A 149 10.92 3.64 -13.35
C LEU A 149 9.95 2.65 -14.02
N ILE A 150 8.65 2.91 -14.01
CA ILE A 150 7.66 2.10 -14.75
C ILE A 150 8.00 2.11 -16.26
N GLU A 151 8.39 3.25 -16.82
CA GLU A 151 8.76 3.37 -18.24
C GLU A 151 10.09 2.68 -18.59
N ARG A 152 11.01 2.55 -17.62
CA ARG A 152 12.38 2.07 -17.86
C ARG A 152 12.63 0.63 -17.42
N CYS A 153 11.81 0.12 -16.49
CA CYS A 153 11.99 -1.21 -15.93
C CYS A 153 10.97 -2.16 -16.54
N ASP A 154 11.44 -3.35 -16.91
CA ASP A 154 10.61 -4.41 -17.49
C ASP A 154 10.07 -5.38 -16.42
N ILE A 155 9.81 -4.84 -15.23
CA ILE A 155 9.26 -5.52 -14.05
C ILE A 155 8.30 -4.58 -13.33
N PRO A 156 7.36 -5.10 -12.51
CA PRO A 156 6.46 -4.26 -11.72
C PRO A 156 7.20 -3.27 -10.82
N VAL A 157 6.84 -1.99 -10.91
CA VAL A 157 7.25 -0.93 -9.99
C VAL A 157 5.99 -0.38 -9.36
N PHE A 158 5.99 -0.22 -8.03
CA PHE A 158 4.81 0.17 -7.27
C PHE A 158 5.24 0.98 -6.04
N HIS A 159 4.64 2.15 -5.84
CA HIS A 159 4.89 3.00 -4.69
C HIS A 159 3.80 2.76 -3.63
N ASP A 160 4.13 2.07 -2.55
CA ASP A 160 3.14 1.62 -1.58
C ASP A 160 2.45 2.77 -0.83
N ASP A 161 3.16 3.84 -0.48
CA ASP A 161 2.55 5.01 0.18
C ASP A 161 1.48 5.69 -0.68
N GLN A 162 1.58 5.58 -2.01
CA GLN A 162 0.56 6.06 -2.93
C GLN A 162 -0.55 5.01 -3.06
N HIS A 163 -0.22 3.89 -3.67
CA HIS A 163 -1.21 2.95 -4.19
C HIS A 163 -1.70 1.95 -3.15
N GLY A 164 -0.85 1.51 -2.21
CA GLY A 164 -1.27 0.65 -1.12
C GLY A 164 -2.31 1.35 -0.24
N THR A 165 -2.02 2.60 0.15
CA THR A 165 -2.96 3.44 0.91
C THR A 165 -4.26 3.67 0.14
N ALA A 166 -4.17 3.97 -1.17
CA ALA A 166 -5.34 4.20 -2.02
C ALA A 166 -6.24 2.95 -2.12
N ILE A 167 -5.66 1.77 -2.34
CA ILE A 167 -6.38 0.50 -2.47
C ILE A 167 -7.13 0.16 -1.18
N VAL A 168 -6.43 0.20 -0.05
CA VAL A 168 -7.02 -0.16 1.26
C VAL A 168 -8.10 0.84 1.67
N THR A 169 -7.85 2.14 1.49
CA THR A 169 -8.84 3.20 1.75
C THR A 169 -10.06 3.03 0.86
N SER A 170 -9.89 2.80 -0.44
CA SER A 170 -11.02 2.63 -1.39
C SER A 170 -11.85 1.40 -1.05
N ALA A 171 -11.24 0.27 -0.72
CA ALA A 171 -11.95 -0.94 -0.34
C ALA A 171 -12.82 -0.74 0.91
N GLY A 172 -12.24 -0.16 1.97
CA GLY A 172 -12.96 0.15 3.20
C GLY A 172 -14.06 1.19 2.98
N LEU A 173 -13.79 2.24 2.19
CA LEU A 173 -14.76 3.29 1.89
C LEU A 173 -15.97 2.77 1.11
N LEU A 174 -15.78 1.94 0.09
CA LEU A 174 -16.88 1.33 -0.65
C LEU A 174 -17.79 0.49 0.26
N ASN A 175 -17.21 -0.22 1.23
CA ASN A 175 -17.97 -0.96 2.23
C ASN A 175 -18.70 -0.03 3.20
N ALA A 176 -18.05 1.02 3.69
CA ALA A 176 -18.66 2.00 4.57
C ALA A 176 -19.83 2.73 3.90
N LEU A 177 -19.70 3.12 2.63
CA LEU A 177 -20.77 3.72 1.83
C LEU A 177 -21.98 2.76 1.73
N ALA A 178 -21.74 1.48 1.44
CA ALA A 178 -22.81 0.48 1.34
C ALA A 178 -23.55 0.32 2.68
N ILE A 179 -22.85 0.29 3.81
CA ILE A 179 -23.45 0.20 5.15
C ILE A 179 -24.27 1.44 5.48
N GLN A 180 -23.79 2.63 5.12
CA GLN A 180 -24.49 3.89 5.34
C GLN A 180 -25.63 4.17 4.34
N GLY A 181 -25.77 3.30 3.32
CA GLY A 181 -26.78 3.47 2.25
C GLY A 181 -26.49 4.64 1.32
N LYS A 182 -25.21 4.96 1.14
CA LYS A 182 -24.74 6.05 0.26
C LYS A 182 -24.11 5.50 -1.01
N SER A 183 -24.20 6.27 -2.10
CA SER A 183 -23.60 5.94 -3.40
C SER A 183 -22.31 6.73 -3.60
N ILE A 184 -21.28 6.08 -4.13
CA ILE A 184 -19.97 6.71 -4.39
C ILE A 184 -20.10 7.85 -5.43
N GLU A 185 -20.98 7.73 -6.41
CA GLU A 185 -21.19 8.72 -7.47
C GLU A 185 -21.80 10.03 -6.95
N LYS A 186 -22.47 9.97 -5.79
CA LYS A 186 -23.15 11.14 -5.19
C LYS A 186 -22.46 11.67 -3.96
N ALA A 187 -21.57 10.86 -3.37
CA ALA A 187 -20.91 11.20 -2.13
C ALA A 187 -20.06 12.47 -2.26
N GLN A 188 -20.23 13.40 -1.34
CA GLN A 188 -19.35 14.55 -1.18
C GLN A 188 -18.16 14.16 -0.32
N ILE A 189 -16.97 14.24 -0.90
CA ILE A 189 -15.72 13.77 -0.28
C ILE A 189 -14.82 14.96 0.03
N VAL A 190 -14.38 15.05 1.27
CA VAL A 190 -13.36 16.01 1.72
C VAL A 190 -12.07 15.26 2.01
N CYS A 191 -11.00 15.61 1.31
CA CYS A 191 -9.67 15.03 1.52
C CYS A 191 -8.76 16.04 2.20
N MET A 192 -8.33 15.75 3.41
CA MET A 192 -7.34 16.54 4.15
C MET A 192 -5.94 16.00 3.87
N GLY A 193 -5.22 16.72 3.02
CA GLY A 193 -3.93 16.36 2.48
C GLY A 193 -3.89 16.54 0.96
N ALA A 194 -2.71 16.77 0.42
CA ALA A 194 -2.46 16.87 -1.02
C ALA A 194 -1.04 16.37 -1.37
N GLY A 195 -0.58 15.39 -0.62
CA GLY A 195 0.64 14.63 -0.85
C GLY A 195 0.38 13.36 -1.67
N ALA A 196 1.37 12.48 -1.71
CA ALA A 196 1.35 11.24 -2.48
C ALA A 196 0.10 10.38 -2.22
N ALA A 197 -0.15 10.04 -0.97
CA ALA A 197 -1.29 9.22 -0.57
C ALA A 197 -2.64 9.89 -0.92
N ALA A 198 -2.76 11.21 -0.67
CA ALA A 198 -4.01 11.93 -0.92
C ALA A 198 -4.38 11.94 -2.42
N ILE A 199 -3.42 12.25 -3.28
CA ILE A 199 -3.61 12.26 -4.74
C ILE A 199 -4.03 10.86 -5.21
N ALA A 200 -3.25 9.83 -4.87
CA ALA A 200 -3.53 8.46 -5.29
C ALA A 200 -4.87 7.93 -4.75
N CYS A 201 -5.25 8.25 -3.49
CA CYS A 201 -6.56 7.88 -2.96
C CYS A 201 -7.70 8.49 -3.77
N MET A 202 -7.61 9.77 -4.09
CA MET A 202 -8.70 10.44 -4.82
C MET A 202 -8.77 9.99 -6.29
N GLU A 203 -7.64 9.74 -6.94
CA GLU A 203 -7.59 9.16 -8.29
C GLU A 203 -8.24 7.78 -8.34
N LEU A 204 -7.89 6.91 -7.39
CA LEU A 204 -8.47 5.55 -7.35
C LEU A 204 -9.97 5.58 -6.99
N LEU A 205 -10.41 6.50 -6.11
CA LEU A 205 -11.83 6.67 -5.81
C LEU A 205 -12.62 7.15 -7.04
N ILE A 206 -12.03 7.99 -7.91
CA ILE A 206 -12.65 8.38 -9.19
C ILE A 206 -12.79 7.15 -10.09
N GLN A 207 -11.78 6.29 -10.17
CA GLN A 207 -11.87 5.02 -10.91
C GLN A 207 -12.94 4.06 -10.31
N CYS A 208 -13.19 4.14 -9.00
CA CYS A 208 -14.28 3.43 -8.32
C CYS A 208 -15.67 4.07 -8.52
N GLY A 209 -15.77 5.22 -9.20
CA GLY A 209 -17.03 5.89 -9.54
C GLY A 209 -17.27 7.24 -8.87
N ALA A 210 -16.38 7.73 -8.00
CA ALA A 210 -16.53 9.05 -7.40
C ALA A 210 -16.46 10.16 -8.47
N GLN A 211 -17.34 11.16 -8.34
CA GLN A 211 -17.33 12.29 -9.24
C GLN A 211 -16.27 13.31 -8.81
N ARG A 212 -15.40 13.66 -9.74
CA ARG A 212 -14.28 14.58 -9.50
C ARG A 212 -14.74 15.90 -8.87
N GLU A 213 -15.84 16.46 -9.32
CA GLU A 213 -16.44 17.72 -8.84
C GLU A 213 -17.01 17.64 -7.41
N HIS A 214 -17.25 16.44 -6.88
CA HIS A 214 -17.68 16.20 -5.52
C HIS A 214 -16.51 16.01 -4.54
N ILE A 215 -15.26 16.03 -5.03
CA ILE A 215 -14.06 15.87 -4.21
C ILE A 215 -13.46 17.26 -3.94
N TYR A 216 -13.35 17.61 -2.66
CA TYR A 216 -12.67 18.82 -2.19
C TYR A 216 -11.38 18.41 -1.46
N MET A 217 -10.22 18.79 -2.03
CA MET A 217 -8.92 18.56 -1.39
C MET A 217 -8.43 19.84 -0.70
N LEU A 218 -7.75 19.65 0.44
CA LEU A 218 -7.11 20.72 1.19
C LEU A 218 -5.62 20.43 1.39
N ASP A 219 -4.81 21.44 1.31
CA ASP A 219 -3.43 21.44 1.78
C ASP A 219 -3.25 22.46 2.92
N SER A 220 -2.01 22.71 3.35
CA SER A 220 -1.68 23.65 4.43
C SER A 220 -2.15 25.09 4.19
N LYS A 221 -2.55 25.43 2.95
CA LYS A 221 -3.06 26.75 2.57
C LYS A 221 -4.59 26.77 2.40
N GLY A 222 -5.27 25.68 2.73
CA GLY A 222 -6.72 25.53 2.63
C GLY A 222 -7.17 24.80 1.36
N VAL A 223 -8.38 25.06 0.92
CA VAL A 223 -9.02 24.37 -0.21
C VAL A 223 -8.22 24.58 -1.51
N ILE A 224 -8.03 23.48 -2.25
CA ILE A 224 -7.43 23.52 -3.58
C ILE A 224 -8.49 23.95 -4.59
N HIS A 225 -8.30 25.12 -5.21
CA HIS A 225 -9.26 25.73 -6.13
C HIS A 225 -8.59 26.39 -7.34
N THR A 226 -9.32 26.56 -8.43
CA THR A 226 -8.81 27.01 -9.73
C THR A 226 -8.17 28.41 -9.75
N ARG A 227 -8.42 29.23 -8.72
CA ARG A 227 -7.83 30.60 -8.60
C ARG A 227 -6.50 30.60 -7.84
N ARG A 228 -5.99 29.45 -7.41
CA ARG A 228 -4.65 29.34 -6.80
C ARG A 228 -3.59 29.27 -7.89
N THR A 229 -2.48 29.98 -7.68
CA THR A 229 -1.34 30.06 -8.62
C THR A 229 -0.11 29.28 -8.15
N ASP A 230 -0.21 28.65 -6.98
CA ASP A 230 0.89 27.94 -6.31
C ASP A 230 0.72 26.39 -6.37
N LEU A 231 -0.17 25.91 -7.22
CA LEU A 231 -0.44 24.49 -7.39
C LEU A 231 0.54 23.86 -8.38
N ASN A 232 1.07 22.69 -8.01
CA ASN A 232 1.74 21.81 -8.97
C ASN A 232 0.71 21.08 -9.85
N GLU A 233 1.17 20.39 -10.88
CA GLU A 233 0.32 19.68 -11.85
C GLU A 233 -0.62 18.66 -11.18
N TYR A 234 -0.16 17.91 -10.18
CA TYR A 234 -0.95 16.89 -9.46
C TYR A 234 -2.09 17.52 -8.64
N LYS A 235 -1.82 18.62 -7.93
CA LYS A 235 -2.84 19.37 -7.20
C LYS A 235 -3.85 20.04 -8.14
N MET A 236 -3.39 20.49 -9.30
CA MET A 236 -4.28 21.11 -10.31
C MET A 236 -5.36 20.15 -10.81
N LEU A 237 -5.10 18.84 -10.84
CA LEU A 237 -6.10 17.82 -11.17
C LEU A 237 -7.34 17.90 -10.27
N PHE A 238 -7.17 18.35 -9.03
CA PHE A 238 -8.22 18.42 -8.01
C PHE A 238 -8.67 19.87 -7.70
N ALA A 239 -8.22 20.86 -8.45
CA ALA A 239 -8.63 22.24 -8.24
C ALA A 239 -10.10 22.44 -8.66
N ASN A 240 -10.98 22.73 -7.70
CA ASN A 240 -12.39 22.99 -7.94
C ASN A 240 -12.65 24.48 -8.24
N ASN A 241 -13.61 24.77 -9.14
CA ASN A 241 -14.11 26.14 -9.33
C ASN A 241 -15.11 26.47 -8.22
N THR A 242 -14.60 26.93 -7.10
CA THR A 242 -15.37 27.19 -5.89
C THR A 242 -14.89 28.45 -5.16
N ASP A 243 -15.79 29.07 -4.38
CA ASP A 243 -15.45 30.15 -3.45
C ASP A 243 -15.08 29.66 -2.05
N LYS A 244 -15.23 28.36 -1.77
CA LYS A 244 -14.84 27.75 -0.49
C LYS A 244 -13.32 27.79 -0.29
N ARG A 245 -12.85 28.11 0.93
CA ARG A 245 -11.43 28.27 1.27
C ARG A 245 -10.98 27.45 2.47
N THR A 246 -11.89 27.14 3.37
CA THR A 246 -11.61 26.52 4.67
C THR A 246 -12.19 25.11 4.77
N LEU A 247 -11.70 24.32 5.75
CA LEU A 247 -12.25 23.01 6.06
C LEU A 247 -13.74 23.10 6.38
N GLN A 248 -14.15 24.06 7.23
CA GLN A 248 -15.53 24.22 7.69
C GLN A 248 -16.50 24.44 6.53
N GLU A 249 -16.06 25.18 5.51
CA GLU A 249 -16.88 25.45 4.32
C GLU A 249 -17.11 24.22 3.44
N VAL A 250 -16.12 23.32 3.36
CA VAL A 250 -16.22 22.10 2.53
C VAL A 250 -16.77 20.90 3.30
N ILE A 251 -16.51 20.81 4.62
CA ILE A 251 -16.96 19.71 5.46
C ILE A 251 -18.46 19.77 5.76
N THR A 252 -19.05 20.98 5.71
CA THR A 252 -20.48 21.17 5.91
C THR A 252 -21.29 20.40 4.85
N GLY A 253 -22.05 19.41 5.32
CA GLY A 253 -22.84 18.52 4.47
C GLY A 253 -22.04 17.47 3.72
N ALA A 254 -20.75 17.31 3.98
CA ALA A 254 -19.92 16.26 3.38
C ALA A 254 -20.30 14.88 3.92
N ASP A 255 -20.30 13.87 3.04
CA ASP A 255 -20.57 12.47 3.37
C ASP A 255 -19.35 11.74 3.90
N VAL A 256 -18.17 12.10 3.37
CA VAL A 256 -16.91 11.41 3.59
C VAL A 256 -15.81 12.40 3.91
N PHE A 257 -15.02 12.09 4.94
CA PHE A 257 -13.74 12.71 5.22
C PHE A 257 -12.62 11.67 5.10
N VAL A 258 -11.57 12.00 4.34
CA VAL A 258 -10.34 11.21 4.22
C VAL A 258 -9.17 12.08 4.64
N GLY A 259 -8.55 11.76 5.78
CA GLY A 259 -7.35 12.40 6.30
C GLY A 259 -6.12 11.56 6.05
N VAL A 260 -5.11 12.13 5.39
CA VAL A 260 -3.81 11.53 5.09
C VAL A 260 -2.72 12.61 5.14
N SER A 261 -2.74 13.43 6.17
CA SER A 261 -1.87 14.61 6.26
C SER A 261 -1.13 14.75 7.59
N GLY A 262 -1.84 14.91 8.69
CA GLY A 262 -1.22 15.14 9.99
C GLY A 262 -2.22 15.13 11.15
N PRO A 263 -1.72 15.14 12.39
CA PRO A 263 -2.55 14.94 13.57
C PRO A 263 -3.43 16.15 13.89
N ASN A 264 -4.61 15.88 14.50
CA ASN A 264 -5.49 16.88 15.12
C ASN A 264 -5.97 18.00 14.18
N LEU A 265 -6.21 17.68 12.91
CA LEU A 265 -6.69 18.62 11.91
C LEU A 265 -8.22 18.61 11.73
N LEU A 266 -8.91 17.65 12.36
CA LEU A 266 -10.36 17.53 12.35
C LEU A 266 -10.87 17.60 13.81
N SER A 267 -11.88 18.43 14.07
CA SER A 267 -12.47 18.60 15.40
C SER A 267 -13.82 17.90 15.52
N ALA A 268 -14.30 17.72 16.75
CA ALA A 268 -15.66 17.25 17.04
C ALA A 268 -16.74 18.17 16.44
N ASP A 269 -16.49 19.49 16.42
CA ASP A 269 -17.42 20.45 15.83
C ASP A 269 -17.48 20.32 14.31
N ASP A 270 -16.34 20.06 13.65
CA ASP A 270 -16.32 19.78 12.20
C ASP A 270 -17.14 18.53 11.86
N LEU A 271 -17.06 17.46 12.69
CA LEU A 271 -17.88 16.26 12.50
C LEU A 271 -19.38 16.52 12.59
N ARG A 272 -19.81 17.46 13.46
CA ARG A 272 -21.22 17.84 13.58
C ARG A 272 -21.75 18.58 12.37
N LEU A 273 -20.87 19.18 11.55
CA LEU A 273 -21.24 19.85 10.31
C LEU A 273 -21.43 18.89 9.13
N MET A 274 -20.93 17.65 9.24
CA MET A 274 -21.05 16.65 8.17
C MET A 274 -22.52 16.22 7.98
N ALA A 275 -22.79 15.61 6.85
CA ALA A 275 -24.09 14.98 6.55
C ALA A 275 -24.45 13.89 7.57
N ASP A 276 -25.71 13.46 7.56
CA ASP A 276 -26.15 12.30 8.34
C ASP A 276 -25.35 11.05 7.94
N LYS A 277 -25.06 10.20 8.93
CA LYS A 277 -24.32 8.95 8.73
C LYS A 277 -22.99 9.17 8.02
N PRO A 278 -22.09 10.03 8.53
CA PRO A 278 -20.83 10.33 7.87
C PRO A 278 -19.85 9.18 7.97
N ILE A 279 -18.85 9.21 7.09
CA ILE A 279 -17.76 8.25 7.06
C ILE A 279 -16.45 9.01 7.24
N VAL A 280 -15.63 8.59 8.21
CA VAL A 280 -14.39 9.28 8.59
C VAL A 280 -13.22 8.32 8.55
N PHE A 281 -12.29 8.59 7.64
CA PHE A 281 -11.00 7.91 7.53
C PHE A 281 -9.92 8.88 8.02
N ALA A 282 -9.44 8.71 9.25
CA ALA A 282 -8.35 9.50 9.83
C ALA A 282 -7.08 8.64 9.86
N CYS A 283 -6.32 8.68 8.77
CA CYS A 283 -5.26 7.72 8.48
C CYS A 283 -3.85 8.22 8.75
N SER A 284 -3.67 9.45 9.24
CA SER A 284 -2.36 9.97 9.62
C SER A 284 -1.71 9.13 10.73
N ASN A 285 -0.40 8.90 10.60
CA ASN A 285 0.40 8.13 11.55
C ASN A 285 1.56 8.98 12.13
N PRO A 286 1.92 8.81 13.43
CA PRO A 286 1.33 7.89 14.40
C PRO A 286 0.00 8.38 15.01
N ASP A 287 -0.28 9.68 14.92
CA ASP A 287 -1.50 10.29 15.49
C ASP A 287 -2.46 10.69 14.36
N PRO A 288 -3.76 10.32 14.46
CA PRO A 288 -4.76 10.60 13.42
C PRO A 288 -5.21 12.07 13.41
N GLU A 289 -5.87 12.48 12.33
CA GLU A 289 -6.49 13.81 12.20
C GLU A 289 -7.52 14.11 13.28
N ILE A 290 -8.20 13.07 13.75
CA ILE A 290 -9.05 13.10 14.96
C ILE A 290 -8.93 11.75 15.67
N HIS A 291 -8.84 11.78 16.98
CA HIS A 291 -8.81 10.55 17.79
C HIS A 291 -10.16 9.83 17.72
N PRO A 292 -10.21 8.50 17.50
CA PRO A 292 -11.48 7.78 17.38
C PRO A 292 -12.43 7.95 18.56
N ASP A 293 -11.93 8.03 19.80
CA ASP A 293 -12.77 8.24 20.99
C ASP A 293 -13.46 9.61 20.96
N ILE A 294 -12.77 10.65 20.45
CA ILE A 294 -13.35 11.98 20.28
C ILE A 294 -14.44 11.94 19.20
N ALA A 295 -14.15 11.28 18.08
CA ALA A 295 -15.08 11.16 16.96
C ALA A 295 -16.36 10.41 17.38
N ASN A 296 -16.22 9.25 18.02
CA ASN A 296 -17.33 8.43 18.51
C ASN A 296 -18.15 9.12 19.62
N SER A 297 -17.51 9.99 20.42
CA SER A 297 -18.21 10.80 21.44
C SER A 297 -18.98 11.97 20.81
N ALA A 298 -18.55 12.45 19.66
CA ALA A 298 -19.20 13.56 18.96
C ALA A 298 -20.45 13.11 18.18
N ARG A 299 -20.44 11.88 17.63
CA ARG A 299 -21.51 11.30 16.80
C ARG A 299 -21.55 9.77 16.95
N ASP A 300 -22.73 9.20 17.05
CA ASP A 300 -23.00 7.75 17.15
C ASP A 300 -23.36 7.09 15.81
N ASP A 301 -23.71 7.89 14.81
CA ASP A 301 -24.12 7.46 13.47
C ASP A 301 -22.94 7.35 12.46
N LEU A 302 -21.72 7.71 12.85
CA LEU A 302 -20.56 7.66 11.98
C LEU A 302 -19.95 6.25 11.83
N ILE A 303 -19.26 6.03 10.70
CA ILE A 303 -18.28 4.94 10.56
C ILE A 303 -16.89 5.55 10.63
N MET A 304 -16.07 5.06 11.58
CA MET A 304 -14.70 5.52 11.81
C MET A 304 -13.68 4.47 11.34
N ALA A 305 -12.66 4.91 10.62
CA ALA A 305 -11.48 4.13 10.26
C ALA A 305 -10.21 4.93 10.56
N THR A 306 -9.12 4.24 10.88
CA THR A 306 -7.84 4.86 11.26
C THR A 306 -6.66 3.96 10.91
N GLY A 307 -5.45 4.52 10.80
CA GLY A 307 -4.21 3.76 10.64
C GLY A 307 -3.81 2.93 11.88
N ARG A 308 -4.38 3.22 13.04
CA ARG A 308 -4.01 2.59 14.33
C ARG A 308 -4.57 1.17 14.44
N SER A 309 -3.74 0.26 14.95
CA SER A 309 -4.10 -1.16 15.15
C SER A 309 -4.97 -1.43 16.39
N ASP A 310 -5.03 -0.49 17.31
CA ASP A 310 -5.78 -0.59 18.58
C ASP A 310 -7.25 -0.17 18.46
N TYR A 311 -7.70 0.20 17.24
CA TYR A 311 -9.09 0.54 16.93
C TYR A 311 -9.69 -0.35 15.84
N PRO A 312 -11.04 -0.43 15.75
CA PRO A 312 -11.72 -1.04 14.61
C PRO A 312 -11.33 -0.39 13.28
N ASN A 313 -11.51 -1.14 12.18
CA ASN A 313 -11.31 -0.64 10.82
C ASN A 313 -9.90 -0.05 10.59
N GLN A 314 -8.86 -0.82 10.91
CA GLN A 314 -7.49 -0.41 10.66
C GLN A 314 -7.22 -0.33 9.15
N VAL A 315 -6.90 0.86 8.66
CA VAL A 315 -6.41 1.09 7.29
C VAL A 315 -4.90 0.94 7.30
N ASN A 316 -4.42 -0.19 6.78
CA ASN A 316 -3.00 -0.52 6.75
C ASN A 316 -2.61 -1.15 5.41
N ASN A 317 -1.57 -0.63 4.78
CA ASN A 317 -1.08 -1.07 3.46
C ASN A 317 -0.72 -2.56 3.42
N VAL A 318 -0.43 -3.19 4.56
CA VAL A 318 -0.15 -4.64 4.65
C VAL A 318 -1.30 -5.51 4.14
N LEU A 319 -2.51 -4.98 4.08
CA LEU A 319 -3.67 -5.65 3.47
C LEU A 319 -3.55 -5.78 1.95
N CYS A 320 -2.64 -5.03 1.31
CA CYS A 320 -2.51 -4.97 -0.14
C CYS A 320 -1.12 -5.34 -0.64
N PHE A 321 -0.06 -4.59 -0.24
CA PHE A 321 1.22 -4.63 -0.94
C PHE A 321 1.86 -6.01 -1.06
N PRO A 322 1.84 -6.90 -0.05
CA PRO A 322 2.46 -8.20 -0.22
C PRO A 322 1.75 -9.03 -1.29
N PHE A 323 0.44 -8.93 -1.35
CA PHE A 323 -0.41 -9.77 -2.18
C PHE A 323 -0.53 -9.27 -3.63
N ILE A 324 -0.50 -7.94 -3.85
CA ILE A 324 -0.48 -7.39 -5.21
C ILE A 324 0.82 -7.77 -5.92
N PHE A 325 1.96 -7.77 -5.21
CA PHE A 325 3.22 -8.27 -5.74
C PHE A 325 3.19 -9.78 -5.95
N ARG A 326 2.58 -10.56 -5.04
CA ARG A 326 2.43 -12.01 -5.23
C ARG A 326 1.69 -12.31 -6.52
N GLY A 327 0.53 -11.69 -6.74
CA GLY A 327 -0.25 -11.86 -7.96
C GLY A 327 0.51 -11.41 -9.22
N ALA A 328 1.20 -10.28 -9.16
CA ALA A 328 1.97 -9.76 -10.29
C ALA A 328 3.16 -10.66 -10.65
N LEU A 329 3.94 -11.13 -9.65
CA LEU A 329 5.12 -11.96 -9.88
C LEU A 329 4.74 -13.37 -10.38
N ASP A 330 3.65 -13.94 -9.91
CA ASP A 330 3.24 -15.29 -10.29
C ASP A 330 2.83 -15.43 -11.76
N VAL A 331 2.42 -14.34 -12.39
CA VAL A 331 2.17 -14.27 -13.84
C VAL A 331 3.26 -13.48 -14.58
N ARG A 332 4.37 -13.17 -13.93
CA ARG A 332 5.48 -12.38 -14.48
C ARG A 332 5.00 -11.09 -15.15
N ALA A 333 4.10 -10.37 -14.48
CA ALA A 333 3.57 -9.12 -15.04
C ALA A 333 4.69 -8.10 -15.31
N SER A 334 4.55 -7.34 -16.38
CA SER A 334 5.48 -6.26 -16.73
C SER A 334 5.25 -4.99 -15.93
N ALA A 335 4.05 -4.82 -15.38
CA ALA A 335 3.66 -3.67 -14.57
C ALA A 335 2.52 -4.06 -13.61
N ILE A 336 2.30 -3.25 -12.57
CA ILE A 336 1.05 -3.22 -11.81
C ILE A 336 0.24 -2.05 -12.33
N ASN A 337 -0.79 -2.34 -13.14
CA ASN A 337 -1.65 -1.34 -13.77
C ASN A 337 -2.92 -1.06 -12.95
N ASP A 338 -3.76 -0.16 -13.45
CA ASP A 338 -4.97 0.27 -12.74
C ASP A 338 -6.02 -0.85 -12.63
N ASP A 339 -6.13 -1.74 -13.62
CA ASP A 339 -7.04 -2.89 -13.54
C ASP A 339 -6.65 -3.83 -12.38
N MET A 340 -5.35 -4.06 -12.18
CA MET A 340 -4.84 -4.86 -11.07
C MET A 340 -5.08 -4.17 -9.71
N LYS A 341 -4.95 -2.84 -9.63
CA LYS A 341 -5.27 -2.06 -8.43
C LYS A 341 -6.76 -2.13 -8.08
N LEU A 342 -7.63 -1.97 -9.07
CA LEU A 342 -9.09 -2.11 -8.90
C LEU A 342 -9.48 -3.53 -8.50
N ALA A 343 -8.85 -4.55 -9.08
CA ALA A 343 -9.07 -5.95 -8.69
C ALA A 343 -8.71 -6.18 -7.21
N ALA A 344 -7.60 -5.59 -6.73
CA ALA A 344 -7.23 -5.65 -5.32
C ALA A 344 -8.25 -4.93 -4.42
N VAL A 345 -8.76 -3.75 -4.83
CA VAL A 345 -9.85 -3.05 -4.12
C VAL A 345 -11.07 -3.94 -3.96
N HIS A 346 -11.52 -4.56 -5.05
CA HIS A 346 -12.72 -5.41 -5.03
C HIS A 346 -12.50 -6.68 -4.20
N ALA A 347 -11.33 -7.32 -4.31
CA ALA A 347 -10.99 -8.49 -3.51
C ALA A 347 -11.03 -8.21 -2.00
N LEU A 348 -10.45 -7.09 -1.56
CA LEU A 348 -10.48 -6.67 -0.16
C LEU A 348 -11.89 -6.31 0.32
N LYS A 349 -12.62 -5.54 -0.51
CA LYS A 349 -14.01 -5.14 -0.25
C LYS A 349 -14.90 -6.36 -0.04
N ASP A 350 -14.82 -7.35 -0.94
CA ASP A 350 -15.70 -8.51 -0.93
C ASP A 350 -15.32 -9.49 0.20
N LEU A 351 -14.01 -9.67 0.47
CA LEU A 351 -13.55 -10.52 1.57
C LEU A 351 -14.07 -10.05 2.94
N ALA A 352 -14.19 -8.74 3.17
CA ALA A 352 -14.75 -8.21 4.43
C ALA A 352 -16.22 -8.58 4.63
N ARG A 353 -16.96 -8.92 3.57
CA ARG A 353 -18.38 -9.29 3.63
C ARG A 353 -18.61 -10.78 3.89
N GLU A 354 -17.57 -11.58 3.79
CA GLU A 354 -17.62 -13.01 4.04
C GLU A 354 -17.59 -13.32 5.56
N PRO A 355 -18.11 -14.49 5.99
CA PRO A 355 -17.97 -14.93 7.38
C PRO A 355 -16.50 -14.95 7.82
N VAL A 356 -16.23 -14.40 9.01
CA VAL A 356 -14.86 -14.30 9.53
C VAL A 356 -14.43 -15.64 10.13
N PRO A 357 -13.29 -16.21 9.73
CA PRO A 357 -12.78 -17.48 10.30
C PRO A 357 -12.41 -17.35 11.78
N GLU A 358 -12.55 -18.44 12.53
CA GLU A 358 -12.19 -18.50 13.95
C GLU A 358 -10.71 -18.14 14.21
N SER A 359 -9.82 -18.50 13.29
CA SER A 359 -8.39 -18.12 13.37
C SER A 359 -8.18 -16.62 13.39
N VAL A 360 -9.01 -15.86 12.66
CA VAL A 360 -8.96 -14.39 12.64
C VAL A 360 -9.50 -13.81 13.95
N LEU A 361 -10.59 -14.38 14.49
CA LEU A 361 -11.16 -13.97 15.78
C LEU A 361 -10.12 -14.18 16.90
N THR A 362 -9.46 -15.33 16.91
CA THR A 362 -8.39 -15.65 17.86
C THR A 362 -7.21 -14.68 17.74
N ALA A 363 -6.73 -14.43 16.52
CA ALA A 363 -5.63 -13.51 16.28
C ALA A 363 -5.96 -12.07 16.67
N ALA A 364 -7.21 -11.65 16.52
CA ALA A 364 -7.70 -10.33 16.92
C ALA A 364 -8.11 -10.24 18.41
N SER A 365 -8.05 -11.37 19.15
CA SER A 365 -8.48 -11.47 20.56
C SER A 365 -9.92 -10.98 20.81
N VAL A 366 -10.84 -11.32 19.89
CA VAL A 366 -12.26 -10.97 19.96
C VAL A 366 -13.14 -12.22 19.82
N SER A 367 -14.36 -12.16 20.36
CA SER A 367 -15.30 -13.29 20.31
C SER A 367 -16.14 -13.32 19.02
N ALA A 368 -16.29 -12.22 18.34
CA ALA A 368 -17.04 -12.11 17.08
C ALA A 368 -16.59 -10.91 16.25
N LEU A 369 -16.60 -11.07 14.93
CA LEU A 369 -16.49 -10.02 13.94
C LEU A 369 -17.44 -10.35 12.80
N SER A 370 -18.13 -9.36 12.29
CA SER A 370 -18.99 -9.50 11.11
C SER A 370 -19.05 -8.18 10.35
N PHE A 371 -19.31 -8.26 9.06
CA PHE A 371 -19.49 -7.09 8.23
C PHE A 371 -20.46 -6.08 8.86
N GLY A 372 -20.00 -4.85 9.05
CA GLY A 372 -20.74 -3.79 9.74
C GLY A 372 -19.84 -2.60 10.06
N LYS A 373 -20.36 -1.63 10.83
CA LYS A 373 -19.66 -0.37 11.11
C LYS A 373 -18.25 -0.54 11.71
N ASP A 374 -18.00 -1.63 12.43
CA ASP A 374 -16.73 -1.91 13.09
C ASP A 374 -15.87 -2.95 12.34
N TYR A 375 -16.34 -3.40 11.17
CA TYR A 375 -15.61 -4.34 10.30
C TYR A 375 -15.95 -4.08 8.82
N ILE A 376 -15.35 -3.02 8.25
CA ILE A 376 -15.50 -2.63 6.85
C ILE A 376 -14.36 -3.15 5.97
N ILE A 377 -13.30 -3.67 6.59
CA ILE A 377 -12.09 -4.15 5.92
C ILE A 377 -11.53 -5.37 6.67
N PRO A 378 -10.90 -6.35 5.98
CA PRO A 378 -10.32 -7.52 6.65
C PRO A 378 -9.23 -7.15 7.65
N LYS A 379 -8.96 -8.05 8.60
CA LYS A 379 -7.81 -7.91 9.51
C LYS A 379 -6.53 -8.41 8.85
N PRO A 380 -5.35 -7.83 9.14
CA PRO A 380 -4.07 -8.22 8.53
C PRO A 380 -3.70 -9.69 8.69
N MET A 381 -4.18 -10.34 9.76
CA MET A 381 -3.91 -11.76 10.03
C MET A 381 -4.91 -12.71 9.36
N ASP A 382 -5.81 -12.23 8.50
CA ASP A 382 -6.72 -13.10 7.77
C ASP A 382 -5.96 -13.95 6.74
N PRO A 383 -5.91 -15.27 6.90
CA PRO A 383 -5.13 -16.14 6.02
C PRO A 383 -5.64 -16.17 4.57
N ARG A 384 -6.88 -15.75 4.34
CA ARG A 384 -7.49 -15.72 3.01
C ARG A 384 -6.99 -14.55 2.15
N LEU A 385 -6.38 -13.51 2.75
CA LEU A 385 -5.91 -12.32 2.05
C LEU A 385 -4.99 -12.67 0.88
N CYS A 386 -4.00 -13.54 1.12
CA CYS A 386 -3.04 -13.89 0.07
C CYS A 386 -3.76 -14.51 -1.14
N GLY A 387 -4.56 -15.54 -0.91
CA GLY A 387 -5.27 -16.21 -2.00
C GLY A 387 -6.26 -15.30 -2.73
N ARG A 388 -7.01 -14.49 -2.00
CA ARG A 388 -8.05 -13.62 -2.60
C ARG A 388 -7.47 -12.46 -3.40
N VAL A 389 -6.53 -11.72 -2.80
CA VAL A 389 -5.96 -10.53 -3.45
C VAL A 389 -5.01 -10.94 -4.57
N ALA A 390 -4.07 -11.87 -4.33
CA ALA A 390 -3.11 -12.29 -5.34
C ALA A 390 -3.80 -12.89 -6.57
N ARG A 391 -4.85 -13.74 -6.36
CA ARG A 391 -5.61 -14.32 -7.47
C ARG A 391 -6.33 -13.27 -8.30
N ALA A 392 -7.02 -12.32 -7.66
CA ALA A 392 -7.73 -11.25 -8.36
C ALA A 392 -6.75 -10.39 -9.19
N VAL A 393 -5.61 -10.05 -8.61
CA VAL A 393 -4.55 -9.27 -9.27
C VAL A 393 -3.95 -10.03 -10.46
N ALA A 394 -3.65 -11.33 -10.30
CA ALA A 394 -3.08 -12.13 -11.37
C ALA A 394 -4.07 -12.29 -12.54
N ILE A 395 -5.36 -12.50 -12.27
CA ILE A 395 -6.40 -12.53 -13.30
C ILE A 395 -6.46 -11.20 -14.05
N ALA A 396 -6.51 -10.08 -13.33
CA ALA A 396 -6.52 -8.76 -13.96
C ALA A 396 -5.26 -8.48 -14.79
N ALA A 397 -4.08 -8.97 -14.36
CA ALA A 397 -2.86 -8.87 -15.13
C ALA A 397 -2.93 -9.64 -16.46
N VAL A 398 -3.52 -10.84 -16.46
CA VAL A 398 -3.74 -11.63 -17.68
C VAL A 398 -4.76 -10.94 -18.59
N GLU A 399 -5.89 -10.51 -18.05
CA GLU A 399 -6.98 -9.88 -18.81
C GLU A 399 -6.57 -8.53 -19.43
N SER A 400 -5.74 -7.75 -18.72
CA SER A 400 -5.21 -6.47 -19.20
C SER A 400 -3.95 -6.60 -20.07
N GLY A 401 -3.47 -7.82 -20.31
CA GLY A 401 -2.37 -8.11 -21.24
C GLY A 401 -0.98 -7.74 -20.72
N VAL A 402 -0.80 -7.52 -19.40
CA VAL A 402 0.51 -7.24 -18.81
C VAL A 402 1.21 -8.48 -18.26
N ALA A 403 0.51 -9.61 -18.15
CA ALA A 403 1.08 -10.89 -17.77
C ALA A 403 1.93 -11.48 -18.94
N ARG A 404 3.02 -12.18 -18.60
CA ARG A 404 3.90 -12.85 -19.58
C ARG A 404 3.74 -14.36 -19.60
N ILE A 405 3.08 -14.91 -18.62
CA ILE A 405 2.72 -16.33 -18.56
C ILE A 405 1.26 -16.44 -18.12
N ASP A 406 0.66 -17.56 -18.49
CA ASP A 406 -0.70 -17.88 -18.07
C ASP A 406 -0.82 -18.07 -16.55
N LEU A 407 -2.05 -17.92 -16.06
CA LEU A 407 -2.34 -18.20 -14.66
C LEU A 407 -2.05 -19.67 -14.35
N PRO A 408 -1.30 -19.98 -13.28
CA PRO A 408 -1.04 -21.37 -12.89
C PRO A 408 -2.35 -22.15 -12.66
N GLU A 409 -2.35 -23.44 -13.05
CA GLU A 409 -3.50 -24.32 -12.78
C GLU A 409 -3.82 -24.36 -11.27
N ASN A 410 -5.09 -24.27 -10.93
CA ASN A 410 -5.57 -24.25 -9.53
C ASN A 410 -4.99 -23.12 -8.66
N TYR A 411 -4.57 -22.03 -9.27
CA TYR A 411 -3.97 -20.89 -8.57
C TYR A 411 -4.94 -20.31 -7.53
N PHE A 412 -4.66 -20.58 -6.24
CA PHE A 412 -5.51 -20.19 -5.10
C PHE A 412 -7.02 -20.50 -5.28
N VAL A 413 -7.35 -21.62 -5.91
CA VAL A 413 -8.74 -22.11 -5.94
C VAL A 413 -9.11 -22.65 -4.57
N GLU A 414 -10.32 -22.31 -4.09
CA GLU A 414 -10.83 -22.78 -2.80
C GLU A 414 -10.90 -24.31 -2.77
N GLY A 415 -10.20 -24.93 -1.81
CA GLY A 415 -10.17 -26.39 -1.62
C GLY A 415 -8.82 -27.08 -1.94
N GLY A 416 -7.78 -26.31 -2.30
CA GLY A 416 -6.41 -26.80 -2.46
C GLY A 416 -5.53 -26.51 -1.26
#